data_ca95e1719609ce450d54f35ee5a7620f
#
_entry.id   ca95e1719609ce450d54f35ee5a7620f
#
_cell.length_a   1.000
_cell.length_b   1.000
_cell.length_c   1.000
_cell.angle_alpha   90.00
_cell.angle_beta   90.00
_cell.angle_gamma   90.00
#
_symmetry.space_group_name_H-M   'P 1'
#
loop_
_entity.id
_entity.type
_entity.pdbx_description
1 polymer ?
#
loop_
_entity_poly.entity_id
_entity_poly.type
_entity_poly.pdbx_seq_one_letter_code
_entity_poly.pdbx_strand_id
1 'polypeptide(L)'
;MVALNNNVKVDALLLAGYCNENLKDVLVYQLQGNSEFTLWRRLFDYDKKGYITKDDFETDKYNARKALFGDAAFEDLDANHDGILTVEDAGARSIPHLNDMLKAIENNDDEWLKNNHGVRLTYGWFKEHFNLKPNKEILPLLDLPIFIFQGEYDTMCTKKYAENIRQKFDELNKTNLTVYIFNDHDHDLNYHLFHVTKEVPLGIRTIINTVENL
;
A
#
# COMPACT_ATOMS: atom_id res chain seq x y z
N MET A 1 10.65 -1.79 -18.39
CA MET A 1 10.63 -0.93 -19.58
C MET A 1 12.03 -0.58 -20.10
N VAL A 2 12.94 0.00 -19.29
CA VAL A 2 14.32 0.35 -19.76
C VAL A 2 15.08 -0.87 -20.31
N ALA A 3 15.04 -2.01 -19.60
CA ALA A 3 15.70 -3.24 -20.06
C ALA A 3 15.15 -3.71 -21.43
N LEU A 4 13.82 -3.73 -21.59
CA LEU A 4 13.19 -4.14 -22.86
C LEU A 4 13.54 -3.18 -24.01
N ASN A 5 13.61 -1.87 -23.75
CA ASN A 5 13.98 -0.88 -24.74
C ASN A 5 15.47 -0.98 -25.17
N ASN A 6 16.31 -1.61 -24.36
CA ASN A 6 17.74 -1.80 -24.65
C ASN A 6 18.06 -3.24 -25.14
N ASN A 7 17.06 -3.99 -25.61
CA ASN A 7 17.20 -5.37 -26.10
C ASN A 7 17.76 -6.34 -25.04
N VAL A 8 17.59 -6.05 -23.77
CA VAL A 8 17.91 -7.00 -22.70
C VAL A 8 16.82 -8.06 -22.65
N LYS A 9 17.20 -9.32 -22.72
CA LYS A 9 16.25 -10.41 -22.55
C LYS A 9 15.72 -10.41 -21.13
N VAL A 10 14.39 -10.33 -21.00
CA VAL A 10 13.67 -10.42 -19.73
C VAL A 10 12.73 -11.62 -19.83
N ASP A 11 12.93 -12.63 -19.01
CA ASP A 11 12.15 -13.86 -19.05
C ASP A 11 10.81 -13.73 -18.33
N ALA A 12 10.75 -12.92 -17.25
CA ALA A 12 9.53 -12.63 -16.50
C ALA A 12 9.64 -11.32 -15.71
N LEU A 13 8.51 -10.79 -15.22
CA LEU A 13 8.44 -9.73 -14.21
C LEU A 13 7.91 -10.29 -12.89
N LEU A 14 8.64 -10.08 -11.81
CA LEU A 14 8.22 -10.40 -10.45
C LEU A 14 8.07 -9.08 -9.67
N LEU A 15 6.86 -8.77 -9.24
CA LEU A 15 6.47 -7.49 -8.68
C LEU A 15 5.91 -7.71 -7.27
N ALA A 16 6.67 -7.36 -6.24
CA ALA A 16 6.25 -7.46 -4.83
C ALA A 16 5.84 -6.10 -4.30
N GLY A 17 4.71 -6.01 -3.57
CA GLY A 17 4.19 -4.76 -3.02
C GLY A 17 4.01 -3.68 -4.10
N TYR A 18 3.43 -4.03 -5.23
CA TYR A 18 3.51 -3.24 -6.45
C TYR A 18 2.31 -2.32 -6.67
N CYS A 19 2.61 -1.03 -6.89
CA CYS A 19 1.60 -0.03 -7.23
C CYS A 19 1.31 0.00 -8.73
N ASN A 20 0.06 -0.26 -9.10
CA ASN A 20 -0.42 -0.22 -10.49
C ASN A 20 -0.98 1.13 -10.89
N GLU A 21 -1.43 1.92 -9.92
CA GLU A 21 -2.13 3.18 -10.12
C GLU A 21 -1.18 4.35 -10.40
N ASN A 22 -1.73 5.48 -10.80
CA ASN A 22 -0.98 6.73 -10.88
C ASN A 22 -0.53 7.17 -9.47
N LEU A 23 0.64 7.78 -9.36
CA LEU A 23 1.19 8.19 -8.07
C LEU A 23 0.24 9.13 -7.29
N LYS A 24 -0.47 10.04 -7.98
CA LYS A 24 -1.44 10.92 -7.33
C LYS A 24 -2.56 10.12 -6.67
N ASP A 25 -3.11 9.13 -7.38
CA ASP A 25 -4.19 8.29 -6.87
C ASP A 25 -3.71 7.45 -5.67
N VAL A 26 -2.47 6.97 -5.71
CA VAL A 26 -1.84 6.24 -4.60
C VAL A 26 -1.71 7.13 -3.37
N LEU A 27 -1.17 8.34 -3.51
CA LEU A 27 -1.01 9.29 -2.39
C LEU A 27 -2.36 9.74 -1.81
N VAL A 28 -3.32 10.03 -2.68
CA VAL A 28 -4.68 10.38 -2.25
C VAL A 28 -5.28 9.22 -1.46
N TYR A 29 -5.22 7.99 -1.98
CA TYR A 29 -5.71 6.80 -1.29
C TYR A 29 -5.05 6.63 0.08
N GLN A 30 -3.73 6.70 0.15
CA GLN A 30 -2.99 6.57 1.41
C GLN A 30 -3.40 7.62 2.44
N LEU A 31 -3.37 8.90 2.06
CA LEU A 31 -3.62 10.04 2.94
C LEU A 31 -5.12 10.31 3.19
N GLN A 32 -6.03 9.59 2.55
CA GLN A 32 -7.44 9.52 2.95
C GLN A 32 -7.70 8.59 4.14
N GLY A 33 -6.65 8.16 4.85
CA GLY A 33 -6.73 7.31 6.02
C GLY A 33 -6.56 5.82 5.74
N ASN A 34 -6.52 5.40 4.47
CA ASN A 34 -6.50 3.97 4.14
C ASN A 34 -5.22 3.25 4.58
N SER A 35 -4.05 3.89 4.46
CA SER A 35 -2.78 3.32 4.95
C SER A 35 -2.80 3.13 6.46
N GLU A 36 -3.19 4.19 7.18
CA GLU A 36 -3.24 4.19 8.63
C GLU A 36 -4.26 3.18 9.15
N PHE A 37 -5.46 3.18 8.57
CA PHE A 37 -6.51 2.24 8.97
C PHE A 37 -6.16 0.78 8.62
N THR A 38 -5.44 0.52 7.53
CA THR A 38 -4.93 -0.82 7.21
C THR A 38 -3.99 -1.32 8.32
N LEU A 39 -3.10 -0.46 8.84
CA LEU A 39 -2.25 -0.79 9.98
C LEU A 39 -3.07 -1.03 11.26
N TRP A 40 -4.04 -0.15 11.54
CA TRP A 40 -4.91 -0.32 12.70
C TRP A 40 -5.66 -1.64 12.66
N ARG A 41 -6.26 -1.99 11.52
CA ARG A 41 -6.95 -3.27 11.33
C ARG A 41 -6.04 -4.47 11.58
N ARG A 42 -4.81 -4.44 11.09
CA ARG A 42 -3.84 -5.51 11.32
C ARG A 42 -3.58 -5.75 12.80
N LEU A 43 -3.59 -4.68 13.60
CA LEU A 43 -3.17 -4.72 15.00
C LEU A 43 -4.34 -4.84 16.01
N PHE A 44 -5.54 -4.41 15.65
CA PHE A 44 -6.67 -4.34 16.56
C PHE A 44 -7.94 -5.05 16.06
N ASP A 45 -8.15 -5.27 14.76
CA ASP A 45 -9.31 -5.96 14.21
C ASP A 45 -9.09 -7.48 14.25
N TYR A 46 -9.17 -8.07 15.46
CA TYR A 46 -8.78 -9.47 15.71
C TYR A 46 -9.70 -10.50 15.06
N ASP A 47 -10.96 -10.17 14.86
CA ASP A 47 -11.98 -11.01 14.24
C ASP A 47 -12.27 -10.66 12.77
N LYS A 48 -11.46 -9.73 12.20
CA LYS A 48 -11.52 -9.31 10.78
C LYS A 48 -12.90 -8.78 10.35
N LYS A 49 -13.60 -8.08 11.25
CA LYS A 49 -14.92 -7.48 10.98
C LYS A 49 -14.87 -6.20 10.13
N GLY A 50 -13.67 -5.61 9.93
CA GLY A 50 -13.47 -4.44 9.10
C GLY A 50 -13.57 -3.09 9.82
N TYR A 51 -13.73 -3.09 11.13
CA TYR A 51 -13.73 -1.94 12.03
C TYR A 51 -13.13 -2.33 13.38
N ILE A 52 -12.83 -1.36 14.24
CA ILE A 52 -12.22 -1.59 15.54
C ILE A 52 -13.16 -1.05 16.60
N THR A 53 -13.57 -1.88 17.56
CA THR A 53 -14.36 -1.47 18.71
C THR A 53 -13.48 -0.95 19.83
N LYS A 54 -14.08 -0.28 20.81
CA LYS A 54 -13.36 0.13 22.02
C LYS A 54 -12.73 -1.07 22.75
N ASP A 55 -13.43 -2.19 22.83
CA ASP A 55 -12.91 -3.42 23.47
C ASP A 55 -11.67 -3.97 22.74
N ASP A 56 -11.66 -3.94 21.39
CA ASP A 56 -10.48 -4.34 20.61
C ASP A 56 -9.29 -3.42 20.88
N PHE A 57 -9.54 -2.11 20.90
CA PHE A 57 -8.52 -1.09 21.15
C PHE A 57 -7.93 -1.19 22.56
N GLU A 58 -8.79 -1.43 23.58
CA GLU A 58 -8.35 -1.57 24.96
C GLU A 58 -7.68 -2.91 25.24
N THR A 59 -8.04 -3.97 24.52
CA THR A 59 -7.38 -5.29 24.59
C THR A 59 -5.92 -5.23 24.21
N ASP A 60 -5.57 -4.41 23.22
CA ASP A 60 -4.19 -4.13 22.76
C ASP A 60 -3.27 -5.36 22.79
N LYS A 61 -3.71 -6.43 22.15
CA LYS A 61 -3.07 -7.76 22.16
C LYS A 61 -1.58 -7.75 21.83
N TYR A 62 -1.15 -6.77 21.02
CA TYR A 62 0.23 -6.65 20.57
C TYR A 62 1.01 -5.54 21.27
N ASN A 63 0.45 -4.87 22.27
CA ASN A 63 1.02 -3.71 22.96
C ASN A 63 1.40 -2.58 21.98
N ALA A 64 0.59 -2.38 20.97
CA ALA A 64 0.86 -1.43 19.87
C ALA A 64 0.30 -0.03 20.14
N ARG A 65 -0.74 0.08 21.01
CA ARG A 65 -1.48 1.32 21.24
C ARG A 65 -0.57 2.50 21.61
N LYS A 66 0.30 2.30 22.60
CA LYS A 66 1.20 3.36 23.08
C LYS A 66 2.15 3.85 22.00
N ALA A 67 2.66 2.93 21.17
CA ALA A 67 3.59 3.27 20.09
C ALA A 67 2.92 4.03 18.95
N LEU A 68 1.65 3.70 18.64
CA LEU A 68 0.90 4.30 17.53
C LEU A 68 0.18 5.59 17.91
N PHE A 69 -0.39 5.64 19.10
CA PHE A 69 -1.32 6.70 19.50
C PHE A 69 -0.86 7.49 20.73
N GLY A 70 0.26 7.10 21.35
CA GLY A 70 0.71 7.75 22.58
C GLY A 70 -0.27 7.50 23.72
N ASP A 71 -0.77 8.59 24.32
CA ASP A 71 -1.73 8.56 25.43
C ASP A 71 -3.18 8.82 24.97
N ALA A 72 -3.45 8.84 23.65
CA ALA A 72 -4.80 9.05 23.14
C ALA A 72 -5.76 7.95 23.59
N ALA A 73 -6.94 8.34 24.02
CA ALA A 73 -8.04 7.44 24.30
C ALA A 73 -8.75 7.04 22.99
N PHE A 74 -9.63 6.02 23.06
CA PHE A 74 -10.44 5.60 21.92
C PHE A 74 -11.27 6.78 21.39
N GLU A 75 -11.89 7.55 22.30
CA GLU A 75 -12.75 8.69 21.98
C GLU A 75 -12.01 9.85 21.27
N ASP A 76 -10.69 9.95 21.45
CA ASP A 76 -9.86 10.95 20.76
C ASP A 76 -9.60 10.56 19.30
N LEU A 77 -9.76 9.28 18.97
CA LEU A 77 -9.58 8.71 17.64
C LEU A 77 -10.89 8.58 16.88
N ASP A 78 -12.00 8.35 17.59
CA ASP A 78 -13.36 8.25 17.05
C ASP A 78 -13.89 9.63 16.67
N ALA A 79 -13.53 10.10 15.47
CA ALA A 79 -13.76 11.47 15.03
C ALA A 79 -15.24 11.78 14.75
N ASN A 80 -16.02 10.78 14.35
CA ASN A 80 -17.45 10.91 14.06
C ASN A 80 -18.35 10.52 15.25
N HIS A 81 -17.76 9.99 16.35
CA HIS A 81 -18.43 9.57 17.59
C HIS A 81 -19.48 8.49 17.39
N ASP A 82 -19.24 7.55 16.47
CA ASP A 82 -20.14 6.42 16.21
C ASP A 82 -19.83 5.15 17.03
N GLY A 83 -18.74 5.19 17.83
CA GLY A 83 -18.33 4.13 18.74
C GLY A 83 -17.49 3.03 18.09
N ILE A 84 -17.05 3.20 16.86
CA ILE A 84 -16.11 2.31 16.16
C ILE A 84 -15.04 3.12 15.46
N LEU A 85 -13.82 2.57 15.28
CA LEU A 85 -12.81 3.19 14.43
C LEU A 85 -12.86 2.58 13.04
N THR A 86 -12.87 3.46 12.04
CA THR A 86 -12.95 3.12 10.62
C THR A 86 -11.91 3.92 9.82
N VAL A 87 -11.94 3.77 8.50
CA VAL A 87 -11.11 4.59 7.59
C VAL A 87 -11.47 6.09 7.67
N GLU A 88 -12.71 6.43 8.06
CA GLU A 88 -13.15 7.82 8.20
C GLU A 88 -12.42 8.51 9.34
N ASP A 89 -12.22 7.83 10.46
CA ASP A 89 -11.51 8.35 11.63
C ASP A 89 -10.02 8.52 11.35
N ALA A 90 -9.41 7.53 10.72
CA ALA A 90 -8.03 7.65 10.24
C ALA A 90 -7.88 8.80 9.23
N GLY A 91 -8.85 8.94 8.31
CA GLY A 91 -8.93 10.03 7.34
C GLY A 91 -9.08 11.40 7.96
N ALA A 92 -9.89 11.54 9.01
CA ALA A 92 -10.07 12.82 9.70
C ALA A 92 -8.73 13.41 10.19
N ARG A 93 -7.74 12.57 10.50
CA ARG A 93 -6.41 12.99 10.94
C ARG A 93 -5.48 13.34 9.78
N SER A 94 -5.55 12.66 8.65
CA SER A 94 -4.59 12.77 7.54
C SER A 94 -5.07 13.63 6.36
N ILE A 95 -6.38 13.79 6.16
CA ILE A 95 -6.95 14.61 5.07
C ILE A 95 -6.51 16.08 5.12
N PRO A 96 -6.41 16.77 6.29
CA PRO A 96 -5.89 18.12 6.33
C PRO A 96 -4.48 18.22 5.73
N HIS A 97 -3.58 17.29 6.09
CA HIS A 97 -2.24 17.25 5.52
C HIS A 97 -2.24 16.96 4.01
N LEU A 98 -3.10 16.04 3.54
CA LEU A 98 -3.28 15.79 2.10
C LEU A 98 -3.67 17.07 1.35
N ASN A 99 -4.64 17.81 1.87
CA ASN A 99 -5.13 19.04 1.24
C ASN A 99 -4.03 20.11 1.17
N ASP A 100 -3.27 20.28 2.26
CA ASP A 100 -2.16 21.24 2.31
C ASP A 100 -1.03 20.82 1.35
N MET A 101 -0.70 19.54 1.28
CA MET A 101 0.30 18.99 0.36
C MET A 101 -0.10 19.22 -1.11
N LEU A 102 -1.35 18.90 -1.48
CA LEU A 102 -1.83 19.11 -2.86
C LEU A 102 -1.81 20.60 -3.22
N LYS A 103 -2.19 21.49 -2.29
CA LYS A 103 -2.13 22.93 -2.46
C LYS A 103 -0.68 23.43 -2.61
N ALA A 104 0.27 22.90 -1.83
CA ALA A 104 1.68 23.24 -1.96
C ALA A 104 2.25 22.82 -3.33
N ILE A 105 1.88 21.62 -3.82
CA ILE A 105 2.27 21.16 -5.16
C ILE A 105 1.70 22.09 -6.25
N GLU A 106 0.42 22.47 -6.14
CA GLU A 106 -0.24 23.37 -7.10
C GLU A 106 0.44 24.75 -7.15
N ASN A 107 0.76 25.30 -5.98
CA ASN A 107 1.37 26.63 -5.82
C ASN A 107 2.89 26.65 -6.00
N ASN A 108 3.54 25.52 -6.33
CA ASN A 108 5.00 25.36 -6.46
C ASN A 108 5.77 25.68 -5.18
N ASP A 109 5.20 25.33 -4.01
CA ASP A 109 5.75 25.62 -2.68
C ASP A 109 6.67 24.50 -2.20
N ASP A 110 7.92 24.53 -2.68
CA ASP A 110 8.96 23.59 -2.28
C ASP A 110 9.36 23.72 -0.80
N GLU A 111 9.20 24.90 -0.24
CA GLU A 111 9.56 25.13 1.16
C GLU A 111 8.58 24.40 2.07
N TRP A 112 7.28 24.53 1.81
CA TRP A 112 6.27 23.78 2.55
C TRP A 112 6.48 22.26 2.41
N LEU A 113 6.69 21.78 1.19
CA LEU A 113 6.89 20.35 0.93
C LEU A 113 8.09 19.78 1.68
N LYS A 114 9.23 20.48 1.70
CA LYS A 114 10.43 20.05 2.42
C LYS A 114 10.26 20.01 3.94
N ASN A 115 9.43 20.91 4.48
CA ASN A 115 9.29 21.06 5.92
C ASN A 115 8.14 20.20 6.50
N ASN A 116 7.14 19.85 5.70
CA ASN A 116 5.91 19.22 6.18
C ASN A 116 5.65 17.83 5.58
N HIS A 117 6.29 17.48 4.47
CA HIS A 117 6.16 16.13 3.91
C HIS A 117 7.36 15.26 4.31
N GLY A 118 7.12 14.03 4.78
CA GLY A 118 8.15 13.15 5.34
C GLY A 118 9.28 12.80 4.37
N VAL A 119 9.05 12.93 3.05
CA VAL A 119 10.06 12.74 2.01
C VAL A 119 10.34 14.09 1.36
N ARG A 120 11.63 14.49 1.30
CA ARG A 120 12.04 15.78 0.75
C ARG A 120 12.00 15.79 -0.78
N LEU A 121 10.80 15.89 -1.33
CA LEU A 121 10.54 15.96 -2.77
C LEU A 121 10.09 17.37 -3.15
N THR A 122 10.33 17.75 -4.39
CA THR A 122 9.94 19.06 -4.93
C THR A 122 8.58 18.97 -5.64
N TYR A 123 7.89 20.10 -5.77
CA TYR A 123 6.65 20.17 -6.57
C TYR A 123 6.88 19.69 -8.02
N GLY A 124 8.05 19.99 -8.59
CA GLY A 124 8.41 19.56 -9.94
C GLY A 124 8.43 18.04 -10.05
N TRP A 125 9.00 17.35 -9.06
CA TRP A 125 8.99 15.89 -8.99
C TRP A 125 7.57 15.34 -8.94
N PHE A 126 6.70 15.89 -8.06
CA PHE A 126 5.31 15.46 -7.97
C PHE A 126 4.56 15.67 -9.29
N LYS A 127 4.67 16.86 -9.90
CA LYS A 127 4.00 17.16 -11.17
C LYS A 127 4.43 16.24 -12.31
N GLU A 128 5.72 15.93 -12.40
CA GLU A 128 6.24 14.96 -13.36
C GLU A 128 5.62 13.57 -13.14
N HIS A 129 5.67 13.06 -11.90
CA HIS A 129 5.20 11.72 -11.59
C HIS A 129 3.68 11.57 -11.63
N PHE A 130 2.93 12.62 -11.33
CA PHE A 130 1.46 12.63 -11.49
C PHE A 130 1.01 12.54 -12.96
N ASN A 131 1.88 12.92 -13.88
CA ASN A 131 1.61 12.82 -15.32
C ASN A 131 2.10 11.50 -15.95
N LEU A 132 2.80 10.64 -15.20
CA LEU A 132 3.21 9.34 -15.71
C LEU A 132 2.01 8.43 -15.92
N LYS A 133 2.06 7.69 -17.01
CA LYS A 133 1.07 6.68 -17.33
C LYS A 133 1.07 5.59 -16.25
N PRO A 134 -0.09 5.23 -15.66
CA PRO A 134 -0.13 4.22 -14.62
C PRO A 134 0.25 2.84 -15.15
N ASN A 135 0.90 2.05 -14.30
CA ASN A 135 1.41 0.73 -14.69
C ASN A 135 0.29 -0.25 -15.08
N LYS A 136 -0.93 -0.09 -14.57
CA LYS A 136 -2.11 -0.87 -14.99
C LYS A 136 -2.46 -0.72 -16.48
N GLU A 137 -1.95 0.33 -17.15
CA GLU A 137 -2.13 0.52 -18.58
C GLU A 137 -0.93 0.02 -19.39
N ILE A 138 0.22 -0.16 -18.73
CA ILE A 138 1.48 -0.60 -19.37
C ILE A 138 1.63 -2.12 -19.31
N LEU A 139 1.36 -2.74 -18.14
CA LEU A 139 1.54 -4.17 -17.95
C LEU A 139 0.78 -5.04 -18.98
N PRO A 140 -0.48 -4.70 -19.35
CA PRO A 140 -1.19 -5.47 -20.36
C PRO A 140 -0.58 -5.42 -21.78
N LEU A 141 0.34 -4.49 -22.03
CA LEU A 141 1.03 -4.39 -23.34
C LEU A 141 2.21 -5.35 -23.45
N LEU A 142 2.58 -6.00 -22.34
CA LEU A 142 3.70 -6.94 -22.29
C LEU A 142 3.22 -8.37 -22.57
N ASP A 143 4.03 -9.14 -23.29
CA ASP A 143 3.73 -10.54 -23.64
C ASP A 143 4.54 -11.55 -22.82
N LEU A 144 5.41 -11.07 -21.90
CA LEU A 144 6.16 -11.93 -20.99
C LEU A 144 5.34 -12.27 -19.74
N PRO A 145 5.67 -13.37 -19.03
CA PRO A 145 5.02 -13.73 -17.78
C PRO A 145 5.18 -12.63 -16.73
N ILE A 146 4.10 -12.32 -16.01
CA ILE A 146 4.06 -11.32 -14.95
C ILE A 146 3.51 -11.96 -13.68
N PHE A 147 4.21 -11.79 -12.57
CA PHE A 147 3.82 -12.28 -11.26
C PHE A 147 3.73 -11.12 -10.29
N ILE A 148 2.59 -10.96 -9.62
CA ILE A 148 2.38 -9.97 -8.56
C ILE A 148 2.24 -10.69 -7.23
N PHE A 149 3.00 -10.25 -6.22
CA PHE A 149 3.01 -10.77 -4.86
C PHE A 149 2.57 -9.65 -3.91
N GLN A 150 1.37 -9.79 -3.34
CA GLN A 150 0.71 -8.72 -2.61
C GLN A 150 0.34 -9.15 -1.19
N GLY A 151 0.71 -8.35 -0.19
CA GLY A 151 0.25 -8.54 1.18
C GLY A 151 -1.17 -8.01 1.39
N GLU A 152 -1.97 -8.68 2.22
CA GLU A 152 -3.32 -8.24 2.57
C GLU A 152 -3.31 -6.92 3.34
N TYR A 153 -2.32 -6.75 4.23
CA TYR A 153 -2.13 -5.55 5.07
C TYR A 153 -1.01 -4.64 4.56
N ASP A 154 -0.82 -4.61 3.24
CA ASP A 154 0.09 -3.66 2.62
C ASP A 154 -0.47 -2.23 2.76
N THR A 155 0.22 -1.41 3.56
CA THR A 155 -0.15 -0.01 3.82
C THR A 155 0.26 0.94 2.70
N MET A 156 1.15 0.50 1.81
CA MET A 156 1.68 1.31 0.70
C MET A 156 0.86 1.11 -0.57
N CYS A 157 0.60 -0.16 -0.92
CA CYS A 157 -0.09 -0.57 -2.13
C CYS A 157 -1.21 -1.56 -1.77
N THR A 158 -2.44 -1.09 -1.73
CA THR A 158 -3.58 -1.92 -1.32
C THR A 158 -3.76 -3.17 -2.19
N LYS A 159 -4.17 -4.29 -1.58
CA LYS A 159 -4.52 -5.52 -2.31
C LYS A 159 -5.57 -5.29 -3.41
N LYS A 160 -6.42 -4.27 -3.27
CA LYS A 160 -7.40 -3.89 -4.29
C LYS A 160 -6.74 -3.55 -5.63
N TYR A 161 -5.54 -2.97 -5.62
CA TYR A 161 -4.83 -2.70 -6.87
C TYR A 161 -4.42 -4.00 -7.58
N ALA A 162 -3.97 -5.02 -6.83
CA ALA A 162 -3.66 -6.34 -7.38
C ALA A 162 -4.91 -7.07 -7.91
N GLU A 163 -6.05 -6.91 -7.25
CA GLU A 163 -7.34 -7.43 -7.72
C GLU A 163 -7.80 -6.73 -9.01
N ASN A 164 -7.71 -5.40 -9.06
CA ASN A 164 -8.11 -4.61 -10.22
C ASN A 164 -7.27 -4.94 -11.46
N ILE A 165 -5.95 -5.11 -11.32
CA ILE A 165 -5.10 -5.47 -12.47
C ILE A 165 -5.40 -6.89 -12.96
N ARG A 166 -5.71 -7.84 -12.06
CA ARG A 166 -6.17 -9.19 -12.43
C ARG A 166 -7.44 -9.08 -13.28
N GLN A 167 -8.45 -8.40 -12.79
CA GLN A 167 -9.70 -8.19 -13.53
C GLN A 167 -9.44 -7.58 -14.90
N LYS A 168 -8.56 -6.58 -15.00
CA LYS A 168 -8.22 -5.95 -16.29
C LYS A 168 -7.59 -6.93 -17.28
N PHE A 169 -6.72 -7.83 -16.84
CA PHE A 169 -6.15 -8.87 -17.70
C PHE A 169 -7.22 -9.85 -18.17
N ASP A 170 -8.15 -10.24 -17.28
CA ASP A 170 -9.27 -11.12 -17.63
C ASP A 170 -10.17 -10.46 -18.69
N GLU A 171 -10.52 -9.17 -18.53
CA GLU A 171 -11.30 -8.40 -19.51
C GLU A 171 -10.62 -8.31 -20.88
N LEU A 172 -9.29 -8.28 -20.90
CA LEU A 172 -8.48 -8.26 -22.13
C LEU A 172 -8.17 -9.66 -22.68
N ASN A 173 -8.68 -10.72 -22.06
CA ASN A 173 -8.39 -12.13 -22.37
C ASN A 173 -6.86 -12.44 -22.37
N LYS A 174 -6.09 -11.81 -21.50
CA LYS A 174 -4.66 -12.04 -21.31
C LYS A 174 -4.41 -13.04 -20.20
N THR A 175 -3.55 -14.01 -20.45
CA THR A 175 -3.28 -15.14 -19.54
C THR A 175 -1.89 -15.11 -18.93
N ASN A 176 -1.09 -14.09 -19.22
CA ASN A 176 0.30 -13.98 -18.80
C ASN A 176 0.49 -13.26 -17.45
N LEU A 177 -0.59 -13.05 -16.67
CA LEU A 177 -0.54 -12.49 -15.32
C LEU A 177 -0.92 -13.55 -14.27
N THR A 178 -0.10 -13.70 -13.25
CA THR A 178 -0.43 -14.45 -12.02
C THR A 178 -0.36 -13.51 -10.82
N VAL A 179 -1.40 -13.49 -9.99
CA VAL A 179 -1.47 -12.65 -8.78
C VAL A 179 -1.60 -13.54 -7.56
N TYR A 180 -0.65 -13.40 -6.63
CA TYR A 180 -0.68 -14.01 -5.30
C TYR A 180 -1.04 -12.94 -4.26
N ILE A 181 -2.08 -13.18 -3.46
CA ILE A 181 -2.45 -12.34 -2.32
C ILE A 181 -2.22 -13.18 -1.07
N PHE A 182 -1.38 -12.67 -0.14
CA PHE A 182 -1.01 -13.35 1.08
C PHE A 182 -1.75 -12.76 2.27
N ASN A 183 -2.57 -13.56 2.91
CA ASN A 183 -3.23 -13.18 4.14
C ASN A 183 -2.21 -12.86 5.24
N ASP A 184 -2.51 -11.86 6.07
CA ASP A 184 -1.69 -11.43 7.20
C ASP A 184 -0.26 -10.94 6.84
N HIS A 185 0.02 -10.68 5.55
CA HIS A 185 1.29 -10.13 5.09
C HIS A 185 1.21 -8.62 4.85
N ASP A 186 2.31 -7.93 5.11
CA ASP A 186 2.50 -6.50 4.84
C ASP A 186 3.13 -6.23 3.46
N HIS A 187 3.60 -4.99 3.27
CA HIS A 187 4.25 -4.54 2.03
C HIS A 187 5.49 -5.37 1.66
N ASP A 188 6.31 -5.71 2.65
CA ASP A 188 7.54 -6.48 2.46
C ASP A 188 7.31 -8.00 2.59
N LEU A 189 6.07 -8.45 2.47
CA LEU A 189 5.65 -9.86 2.60
C LEU A 189 6.15 -10.50 3.90
N ASN A 190 6.15 -9.71 4.99
CA ASN A 190 6.62 -10.08 6.32
C ASN A 190 8.12 -10.44 6.38
N TYR A 191 8.94 -9.98 5.43
CA TYR A 191 10.37 -10.30 5.39
C TYR A 191 11.10 -9.96 6.71
N HIS A 192 10.69 -8.89 7.39
CA HIS A 192 11.25 -8.49 8.68
C HIS A 192 11.14 -9.59 9.76
N LEU A 193 10.14 -10.47 9.69
CA LEU A 193 9.98 -11.57 10.65
C LEU A 193 11.10 -12.61 10.56
N PHE A 194 11.77 -12.73 9.40
CA PHE A 194 12.90 -13.63 9.24
C PHE A 194 14.01 -13.38 10.27
N HIS A 195 14.24 -12.12 10.63
CA HIS A 195 15.26 -11.76 11.61
C HIS A 195 14.95 -12.30 13.02
N VAL A 196 13.67 -12.53 13.33
CA VAL A 196 13.20 -13.04 14.63
C VAL A 196 12.98 -14.55 14.59
N THR A 197 12.21 -15.04 13.62
CA THR A 197 11.78 -16.44 13.53
C THR A 197 12.83 -17.35 12.90
N LYS A 198 13.76 -16.82 12.09
CA LYS A 198 14.68 -17.55 11.20
C LYS A 198 13.97 -18.42 10.15
N GLU A 199 12.66 -18.22 9.98
CA GLU A 199 11.86 -18.89 8.95
C GLU A 199 11.60 -17.93 7.79
N VAL A 200 11.74 -18.42 6.56
CA VAL A 200 11.42 -17.63 5.36
C VAL A 200 9.90 -17.49 5.26
N PRO A 201 9.34 -16.28 5.30
CA PRO A 201 7.89 -16.07 5.19
C PRO A 201 7.32 -16.63 3.88
N LEU A 202 6.05 -17.03 3.91
CA LEU A 202 5.38 -17.67 2.76
C LEU A 202 5.47 -16.82 1.49
N GLY A 203 5.27 -15.50 1.58
CA GLY A 203 5.35 -14.61 0.43
C GLY A 203 6.72 -14.64 -0.24
N ILE A 204 7.79 -14.55 0.54
CA ILE A 204 9.18 -14.62 0.05
C ILE A 204 9.49 -16.01 -0.52
N ARG A 205 9.06 -17.08 0.16
CA ARG A 205 9.23 -18.46 -0.34
C ARG A 205 8.54 -18.66 -1.69
N THR A 206 7.35 -18.08 -1.86
CA THR A 206 6.62 -18.17 -3.13
C THR A 206 7.36 -17.44 -4.26
N ILE A 207 8.00 -16.29 -3.97
CA ILE A 207 8.86 -15.61 -4.95
C ILE A 207 10.02 -16.51 -5.38
N ILE A 208 10.74 -17.10 -4.41
CA ILE A 208 11.87 -18.00 -4.69
C ILE A 208 11.41 -19.17 -5.58
N ASN A 209 10.35 -19.86 -5.16
CA ASN A 209 9.82 -21.00 -5.93
C ASN A 209 9.36 -20.59 -7.36
N THR A 210 8.83 -19.36 -7.52
CA THR A 210 8.45 -18.86 -8.85
C THR A 210 9.69 -18.69 -9.73
N VAL A 211 10.78 -18.14 -9.19
CA VAL A 211 12.05 -17.96 -9.93
C VAL A 211 12.65 -19.31 -10.32
N GLU A 212 12.60 -20.31 -9.44
CA GLU A 212 13.16 -21.66 -9.70
C GLU A 212 12.40 -22.42 -10.80
N ASN A 213 11.15 -22.02 -11.09
CA ASN A 213 10.28 -22.67 -12.09
C ASN A 213 10.09 -21.84 -13.38
N LEU A 214 10.85 -20.76 -13.57
CA LEU A 214 10.91 -20.00 -14.84
C LEU A 214 11.85 -20.66 -15.85
#